data_baf6f187126bc87cebcde54ecc8ccc32
#
_entry.id   baf6f187126bc87cebcde54ecc8ccc32
#
_cell.length_a   1.000
_cell.length_b   1.000
_cell.length_c   1.000
_cell.angle_alpha   90.00
_cell.angle_beta   90.00
_cell.angle_gamma   90.00
#
_symmetry.space_group_name_H-M   'P 1'
#
loop_
_entity.id
_entity.type
_entity.pdbx_description
1 polymer ?
#
loop_
_entity_poly.entity_id
_entity_poly.type
_entity_poly.pdbx_seq_one_letter_code
_entity_poly.pdbx_strand_id
1 'polypeptide(L)'
;VIAAWQGAPVHPSRIETAMLAVLTHAAAALLLMMLPQMQGNGGYGYFAALAACWLLGWRLVSVLAGDGRTTAGWTGIIIPALFGLWILILWECIVRGAGVPFVLLPPPSAIGAKIAASIPILAADFRQTVLKAVLFGFFAGSFAGFLVAILADRFRFLEKGLLPIGNMVSALPIIGIAPVMVIWFG
;
A
#
# COMPACT_ATOMS: atom_id res chain seq x y z
N VAL A 1 19.12 20.87 17.94
CA VAL A 1 18.34 21.99 17.36
C VAL A 1 16.89 21.55 17.05
N ILE A 2 16.60 20.28 16.81
CA ILE A 2 15.23 19.77 16.54
C ILE A 2 14.39 19.60 17.82
N ALA A 3 15.01 19.42 19.00
CA ALA A 3 14.31 19.23 20.28
C ALA A 3 13.67 20.50 20.87
N ALA A 4 14.05 21.68 20.40
CA ALA A 4 13.55 22.96 20.95
C ALA A 4 12.15 23.36 20.40
N TRP A 5 11.61 22.65 19.44
CA TRP A 5 10.27 22.89 18.86
C TRP A 5 9.16 22.05 19.50
N GLN A 6 9.49 21.18 20.44
CA GLN A 6 8.49 20.48 21.26
C GLN A 6 8.11 21.38 22.44
N GLY A 7 7.35 22.43 22.17
CA GLY A 7 6.58 23.11 23.21
C GLY A 7 5.82 22.06 24.01
N ALA A 8 5.72 22.24 25.34
CA ALA A 8 5.02 21.31 26.23
C ALA A 8 3.70 20.85 25.58
N PRO A 9 3.38 19.55 25.61
CA PRO A 9 2.20 19.02 24.96
C PRO A 9 0.98 19.69 25.57
N VAL A 10 0.43 20.70 24.88
CA VAL A 10 -0.89 21.22 25.16
C VAL A 10 -1.83 20.10 24.75
N HIS A 11 -2.25 19.26 25.70
CA HIS A 11 -3.27 18.25 25.46
C HIS A 11 -4.58 18.97 25.13
N PRO A 12 -5.02 18.98 23.87
CA PRO A 12 -6.27 19.63 23.53
C PRO A 12 -7.41 18.92 24.26
N SER A 13 -8.40 19.67 24.66
CA SER A 13 -9.60 19.10 25.26
C SER A 13 -10.29 18.14 24.28
N ARG A 14 -11.08 17.18 24.79
CA ARG A 14 -11.85 16.28 23.94
C ARG A 14 -12.73 17.03 22.95
N ILE A 15 -13.25 18.18 23.36
CA ILE A 15 -14.11 19.05 22.53
C ILE A 15 -13.27 19.64 21.38
N GLU A 16 -12.08 20.17 21.67
CA GLU A 16 -11.19 20.72 20.63
C GLU A 16 -10.76 19.65 19.62
N THR A 17 -10.44 18.45 20.08
CA THR A 17 -10.11 17.32 19.20
C THR A 17 -11.30 16.94 18.32
N ALA A 18 -12.52 16.88 18.87
CA ALA A 18 -13.72 16.60 18.10
C ALA A 18 -14.03 17.71 17.09
N MET A 19 -13.90 18.97 17.49
CA MET A 19 -14.07 20.10 16.57
C MET A 19 -13.05 20.09 15.43
N LEU A 20 -11.77 19.81 15.76
CA LEU A 20 -10.73 19.68 14.76
C LEU A 20 -11.04 18.53 13.78
N ALA A 21 -11.49 17.38 14.27
CA ALA A 21 -11.89 16.26 13.44
C ALA A 21 -13.05 16.63 12.50
N VAL A 22 -14.11 17.24 13.02
CA VAL A 22 -15.26 17.66 12.21
C VAL A 22 -14.85 18.68 11.14
N LEU A 23 -14.11 19.71 11.51
CA LEU A 23 -13.66 20.76 10.58
C LEU A 23 -12.77 20.18 9.47
N THR A 24 -11.84 19.31 9.84
CA THR A 24 -10.90 18.69 8.92
C THR A 24 -11.61 17.80 7.90
N HIS A 25 -12.54 16.95 8.35
CA HIS A 25 -13.29 16.07 7.45
C HIS A 25 -14.33 16.85 6.62
N ALA A 26 -14.94 17.90 7.17
CA ALA A 26 -15.81 18.77 6.40
C ALA A 26 -15.06 19.52 5.29
N ALA A 27 -13.87 20.03 5.58
CA ALA A 27 -13.02 20.68 4.58
C ALA A 27 -12.59 19.69 3.47
N ALA A 28 -12.21 18.47 3.84
CA ALA A 28 -11.88 17.42 2.87
C ALA A 28 -13.09 17.06 1.98
N ALA A 29 -14.27 16.91 2.59
CA ALA A 29 -15.50 16.62 1.85
C ALA A 29 -15.85 17.74 0.87
N LEU A 30 -15.73 19.01 1.27
CA LEU A 30 -15.94 20.14 0.39
C LEU A 30 -14.96 20.16 -0.79
N LEU A 31 -13.68 19.90 -0.55
CA LEU A 31 -12.68 19.79 -1.62
C LEU A 31 -13.03 18.67 -2.60
N LEU A 32 -13.42 17.49 -2.10
CA LEU A 32 -13.83 16.37 -2.94
C LEU A 32 -15.09 16.66 -3.75
N MET A 33 -16.07 17.40 -3.17
CA MET A 33 -17.28 17.80 -3.86
C MET A 33 -17.02 18.85 -4.96
N MET A 34 -15.96 19.64 -4.84
CA MET A 34 -15.57 20.63 -5.86
C MET A 34 -14.83 19.98 -7.07
N LEU A 35 -14.25 18.80 -6.91
CA LEU A 35 -13.47 18.15 -7.96
C LEU A 35 -14.20 17.95 -9.30
N PRO A 36 -15.48 17.51 -9.35
CA PRO A 36 -16.20 17.33 -10.61
C PRO A 36 -16.37 18.62 -11.40
N GLN A 37 -16.40 19.77 -10.72
CA GLN A 37 -16.60 21.09 -11.33
C GLN A 37 -15.29 21.67 -11.89
N MET A 38 -14.14 21.23 -11.40
CA MET A 38 -12.84 21.82 -11.74
C MET A 38 -12.23 21.31 -13.05
N GLN A 39 -12.60 20.11 -13.53
CA GLN A 39 -12.16 19.50 -14.80
C GLN A 39 -10.65 19.67 -15.09
N GLY A 40 -9.81 19.57 -14.06
CA GLY A 40 -8.36 19.73 -14.19
C GLY A 40 -7.85 21.18 -14.10
N ASN A 41 -8.71 22.17 -13.88
CA ASN A 41 -8.36 23.58 -13.73
C ASN A 41 -8.32 24.02 -12.26
N GLY A 42 -7.66 23.25 -11.41
CA GLY A 42 -7.37 23.67 -10.04
C GLY A 42 -6.46 24.89 -10.02
N GLY A 43 -7.03 26.07 -9.74
CA GLY A 43 -6.25 27.30 -9.58
C GLY A 43 -5.45 27.29 -8.27
N TYR A 44 -4.60 28.33 -8.09
CA TYR A 44 -3.77 28.49 -6.87
C TYR A 44 -4.59 28.43 -5.58
N GLY A 45 -5.82 28.97 -5.57
CA GLY A 45 -6.72 28.93 -4.41
C GLY A 45 -7.11 27.51 -4.00
N TYR A 46 -7.34 26.64 -4.97
CA TYR A 46 -7.64 25.21 -4.71
C TYR A 46 -6.46 24.51 -4.05
N PHE A 47 -5.26 24.67 -4.61
CA PHE A 47 -4.07 24.01 -4.03
C PHE A 47 -3.69 24.60 -2.67
N ALA A 48 -3.92 25.90 -2.45
CA ALA A 48 -3.76 26.52 -1.13
C ALA A 48 -4.75 25.93 -0.10
N ALA A 49 -6.02 25.76 -0.49
CA ALA A 49 -7.03 25.14 0.34
C ALA A 49 -6.70 23.65 0.62
N LEU A 50 -6.20 22.92 -0.39
CA LEU A 50 -5.77 21.55 -0.24
C LEU A 50 -4.58 21.44 0.75
N ALA A 51 -3.59 22.32 0.64
CA ALA A 51 -2.47 22.39 1.56
C ALA A 51 -2.92 22.70 3.01
N ALA A 52 -3.82 23.66 3.18
CA ALA A 52 -4.40 23.98 4.48
C ALA A 52 -5.17 22.77 5.07
N CYS A 53 -5.96 22.10 4.25
CA CYS A 53 -6.69 20.89 4.64
C CYS A 53 -5.75 19.76 5.03
N TRP A 54 -4.66 19.58 4.30
CA TRP A 54 -3.61 18.60 4.64
C TRP A 54 -2.94 18.91 5.98
N LEU A 55 -2.61 20.18 6.23
CA LEU A 55 -2.03 20.61 7.52
C LEU A 55 -2.98 20.38 8.69
N LEU A 56 -4.28 20.60 8.50
CA LEU A 56 -5.30 20.27 9.50
C LEU A 56 -5.37 18.76 9.75
N GLY A 57 -5.35 17.96 8.70
CA GLY A 57 -5.31 16.49 8.80
C GLY A 57 -4.06 16.00 9.52
N TRP A 58 -2.90 16.55 9.19
CA TRP A 58 -1.64 16.27 9.89
C TRP A 58 -1.75 16.60 11.39
N ARG A 59 -2.28 17.79 11.72
CA ARG A 59 -2.48 18.20 13.11
C ARG A 59 -3.44 17.26 13.84
N LEU A 60 -4.52 16.86 13.21
CA LEU A 60 -5.48 15.90 13.78
C LEU A 60 -4.80 14.56 14.12
N VAL A 61 -4.07 13.98 13.15
CA VAL A 61 -3.34 12.72 13.36
C VAL A 61 -2.28 12.87 14.47
N SER A 62 -1.56 14.00 14.49
CA SER A 62 -0.53 14.27 15.51
C SER A 62 -1.12 14.39 16.90
N VAL A 63 -2.28 15.04 17.04
CA VAL A 63 -3.01 15.17 18.32
C VAL A 63 -3.48 13.79 18.80
N LEU A 64 -4.07 13.00 17.91
CA LEU A 64 -4.53 11.64 18.22
C LEU A 64 -3.38 10.71 18.59
N ALA A 65 -2.23 10.84 17.92
CA ALA A 65 -1.03 10.05 18.20
C ALA A 65 -0.32 10.45 19.50
N GLY A 66 -0.38 11.76 19.87
CA GLY A 66 0.27 12.30 21.08
C GLY A 66 -0.45 11.99 22.38
N ASP A 67 -1.73 11.59 22.32
CA ASP A 67 -2.51 11.23 23.51
C ASP A 67 -2.16 9.81 23.96
N GLY A 68 -1.08 9.63 24.73
CA GLY A 68 -0.46 8.33 25.14
C GLY A 68 -1.38 7.16 25.56
N ARG A 69 -2.71 7.37 25.43
CA ARG A 69 -3.77 6.36 25.56
C ARG A 69 -3.91 5.46 24.32
N THR A 70 -3.17 5.75 23.25
CA THR A 70 -3.37 5.14 21.92
C THR A 70 -2.58 3.85 21.68
N THR A 71 -1.80 3.39 22.67
CA THR A 71 -0.95 2.19 22.52
C THR A 71 -1.67 0.86 22.75
N ALA A 72 -2.91 0.87 23.19
CA ALA A 72 -3.67 -0.34 23.50
C ALA A 72 -4.95 -0.48 22.64
N GLY A 73 -4.99 -1.50 21.81
CA GLY A 73 -6.22 -1.93 21.13
C GLY A 73 -6.54 -1.22 19.82
N TRP A 74 -7.81 -0.88 19.60
CA TRP A 74 -8.34 -0.33 18.34
C TRP A 74 -7.70 0.97 17.86
N THR A 75 -7.18 1.79 18.76
CA THR A 75 -6.52 3.06 18.45
C THR A 75 -5.22 2.86 17.68
N GLY A 76 -4.51 1.75 17.91
CA GLY A 76 -3.31 1.38 17.14
C GLY A 76 -3.59 1.14 15.66
N ILE A 77 -4.85 0.82 15.30
CA ILE A 77 -5.27 0.60 13.90
C ILE A 77 -5.90 1.88 13.31
N ILE A 78 -6.64 2.63 14.13
CA ILE A 78 -7.38 3.82 13.66
C ILE A 78 -6.43 4.92 13.18
N ILE A 79 -5.34 5.17 13.89
CA ILE A 79 -4.41 6.25 13.52
C ILE A 79 -3.71 5.99 12.18
N PRO A 80 -3.10 4.81 11.93
CA PRO A 80 -2.55 4.50 10.62
C PRO A 80 -3.60 4.46 9.51
N ALA A 81 -4.81 3.96 9.80
CA ALA A 81 -5.91 3.94 8.84
C ALA A 81 -6.36 5.36 8.46
N LEU A 82 -6.49 6.26 9.44
CA LEU A 82 -6.82 7.66 9.22
C LEU A 82 -5.73 8.36 8.39
N PHE A 83 -4.46 8.12 8.71
CA PHE A 83 -3.34 8.65 7.94
C PHE A 83 -3.35 8.15 6.49
N GLY A 84 -3.57 6.84 6.29
CA GLY A 84 -3.72 6.25 4.96
C GLY A 84 -4.89 6.86 4.17
N LEU A 85 -6.03 7.06 4.81
CA LEU A 85 -7.18 7.74 4.21
C LEU A 85 -6.83 9.16 3.76
N TRP A 86 -6.08 9.91 4.57
CA TRP A 86 -5.63 11.26 4.22
C TRP A 86 -4.70 11.27 3.01
N ILE A 87 -3.80 10.27 2.88
CA ILE A 87 -2.96 10.12 1.69
C ILE A 87 -3.81 9.86 0.45
N LEU A 88 -4.83 9.01 0.54
CA LEU A 88 -5.74 8.73 -0.59
C LEU A 88 -6.54 9.96 -1.00
N ILE A 89 -7.03 10.74 -0.04
CA ILE A 89 -7.73 12.02 -0.32
C ILE A 89 -6.79 13.00 -1.00
N LEU A 90 -5.58 13.15 -0.49
CA LEU A 90 -4.58 14.04 -1.10
C LEU A 90 -4.25 13.62 -2.53
N TRP A 91 -4.04 12.33 -2.77
CA TRP A 91 -3.80 11.79 -4.10
C TRP A 91 -4.98 12.07 -5.05
N GLU A 92 -6.20 11.76 -4.64
CA GLU A 92 -7.42 12.04 -5.41
C GLU A 92 -7.50 13.52 -5.80
N CYS A 93 -7.32 14.41 -4.80
CA CYS A 93 -7.41 15.86 -4.98
C CYS A 93 -6.31 16.41 -5.89
N ILE A 94 -5.06 15.95 -5.76
CA ILE A 94 -3.95 16.38 -6.61
C ILE A 94 -4.19 15.96 -8.05
N VAL A 95 -4.46 14.67 -8.27
CA VAL A 95 -4.58 14.11 -9.61
C VAL A 95 -5.72 14.75 -10.38
N ARG A 96 -6.89 14.89 -9.77
CA ARG A 96 -8.05 15.49 -10.42
C ARG A 96 -7.95 17.02 -10.52
N GLY A 97 -7.45 17.68 -9.46
CA GLY A 97 -7.29 19.13 -9.45
C GLY A 97 -6.25 19.62 -10.46
N ALA A 98 -5.16 18.88 -10.64
CA ALA A 98 -4.12 19.19 -11.62
C ALA A 98 -4.43 18.66 -13.04
N GLY A 99 -5.52 17.94 -13.24
CA GLY A 99 -5.86 17.35 -14.54
C GLY A 99 -4.84 16.34 -15.04
N VAL A 100 -4.22 15.59 -14.13
CA VAL A 100 -3.23 14.58 -14.53
C VAL A 100 -3.88 13.52 -15.42
N PRO A 101 -3.31 13.22 -16.60
CA PRO A 101 -3.86 12.21 -17.50
C PRO A 101 -4.01 10.86 -16.80
N PHE A 102 -5.17 10.23 -16.97
CA PHE A 102 -5.50 8.93 -16.37
C PHE A 102 -4.45 7.84 -16.64
N VAL A 103 -3.82 7.90 -17.81
CA VAL A 103 -2.78 6.93 -18.22
C VAL A 103 -1.50 7.07 -17.40
N LEU A 104 -1.18 8.29 -16.93
CA LEU A 104 0.01 8.54 -16.12
C LEU A 104 -0.21 8.18 -14.66
N LEU A 105 -1.31 8.65 -14.09
CA LEU A 105 -1.64 8.40 -12.69
C LEU A 105 -3.16 8.42 -12.48
N PRO A 106 -3.84 7.26 -12.41
CA PRO A 106 -5.27 7.22 -12.14
C PRO A 106 -5.57 7.64 -10.70
N PRO A 107 -6.69 8.35 -10.47
CA PRO A 107 -7.11 8.68 -9.11
C PRO A 107 -7.60 7.43 -8.36
N PRO A 108 -7.46 7.36 -7.02
CA PRO A 108 -7.89 6.24 -6.19
C PRO A 108 -9.32 5.77 -6.41
N SER A 109 -10.25 6.71 -6.61
CA SER A 109 -11.66 6.39 -6.89
C SER A 109 -11.84 5.59 -8.19
N ALA A 110 -11.07 5.94 -9.23
CA ALA A 110 -11.12 5.22 -10.50
C ALA A 110 -10.49 3.82 -10.40
N ILE A 111 -9.42 3.69 -9.61
CA ILE A 111 -8.81 2.39 -9.29
C ILE A 111 -9.83 1.52 -8.55
N GLY A 112 -10.49 2.06 -7.52
CA GLY A 112 -11.52 1.34 -6.76
C GLY A 112 -12.69 0.89 -7.64
N ALA A 113 -13.19 1.78 -8.50
CA ALA A 113 -14.25 1.45 -9.45
C ALA A 113 -13.82 0.35 -10.43
N LYS A 114 -12.57 0.40 -10.92
CA LYS A 114 -12.04 -0.64 -11.82
C LYS A 114 -11.88 -1.97 -11.12
N ILE A 115 -11.40 -2.00 -9.89
CA ILE A 115 -11.31 -3.21 -9.06
C ILE A 115 -12.72 -3.81 -8.89
N ALA A 116 -13.70 -3.00 -8.47
CA ALA A 116 -15.07 -3.45 -8.27
C ALA A 116 -15.69 -4.04 -9.55
N ALA A 117 -15.47 -3.39 -10.70
CA ALA A 117 -15.95 -3.87 -11.99
C ALA A 117 -15.22 -5.13 -12.49
N SER A 118 -14.02 -5.40 -11.99
CA SER A 118 -13.17 -6.51 -12.43
C SER A 118 -13.15 -7.68 -11.44
N ILE A 119 -13.96 -7.67 -10.39
CA ILE A 119 -13.99 -8.74 -9.37
C ILE A 119 -14.09 -10.16 -9.98
N PRO A 120 -14.95 -10.45 -10.97
CA PRO A 120 -15.01 -11.79 -11.54
C PRO A 120 -13.71 -12.22 -12.24
N ILE A 121 -13.06 -11.28 -12.95
CA ILE A 121 -11.78 -11.52 -13.62
C ILE A 121 -10.68 -11.74 -12.58
N LEU A 122 -10.60 -10.86 -11.58
CA LEU A 122 -9.63 -10.96 -10.49
C LEU A 122 -9.77 -12.28 -9.70
N ALA A 123 -10.99 -12.74 -9.47
CA ALA A 123 -11.26 -14.01 -8.81
C ALA A 123 -10.79 -15.21 -9.66
N ALA A 124 -11.00 -15.15 -10.98
CA ALA A 124 -10.52 -16.17 -11.90
C ALA A 124 -8.97 -16.20 -11.95
N ASP A 125 -8.34 -15.03 -12.05
CA ASP A 125 -6.90 -14.87 -12.07
C ASP A 125 -6.28 -15.31 -10.73
N PHE A 126 -6.89 -14.95 -9.60
CA PHE A 126 -6.46 -15.42 -8.30
C PHE A 126 -6.49 -16.95 -8.20
N ARG A 127 -7.59 -17.56 -8.64
CA ARG A 127 -7.72 -19.03 -8.66
C ARG A 127 -6.66 -19.67 -9.54
N GLN A 128 -6.45 -19.13 -10.74
CA GLN A 128 -5.48 -19.67 -11.67
C GLN A 128 -4.05 -19.49 -11.17
N THR A 129 -3.71 -18.30 -10.72
CA THR A 129 -2.34 -17.95 -10.32
C THR A 129 -2.02 -18.49 -8.94
N VAL A 130 -2.83 -18.16 -7.93
CA VAL A 130 -2.49 -18.50 -6.54
C VAL A 130 -2.79 -19.96 -6.23
N LEU A 131 -4.02 -20.43 -6.50
CA LEU A 131 -4.41 -21.78 -6.07
C LEU A 131 -3.79 -22.87 -6.96
N LYS A 132 -3.69 -22.64 -8.27
CA LYS A 132 -3.14 -23.67 -9.17
C LYS A 132 -1.62 -23.53 -9.33
N ALA A 133 -1.11 -22.33 -9.67
CA ALA A 133 0.31 -22.21 -9.97
C ALA A 133 1.16 -22.05 -8.70
N VAL A 134 0.87 -21.06 -7.84
CA VAL A 134 1.71 -20.75 -6.68
C VAL A 134 1.66 -21.84 -5.63
N LEU A 135 0.48 -22.28 -5.20
CA LEU A 135 0.39 -23.32 -4.16
C LEU A 135 0.94 -24.66 -4.64
N PHE A 136 0.58 -25.06 -5.88
CA PHE A 136 1.12 -26.30 -6.43
C PHE A 136 2.65 -26.23 -6.56
N GLY A 137 3.19 -25.15 -7.11
CA GLY A 137 4.63 -24.93 -7.26
C GLY A 137 5.36 -24.92 -5.92
N PHE A 138 4.76 -24.25 -4.92
CA PHE A 138 5.33 -24.20 -3.56
C PHE A 138 5.40 -25.60 -2.92
N PHE A 139 4.29 -26.34 -2.91
CA PHE A 139 4.28 -27.66 -2.29
C PHE A 139 5.11 -28.67 -3.06
N ALA A 140 5.02 -28.69 -4.39
CA ALA A 140 5.82 -29.60 -5.22
C ALA A 140 7.31 -29.27 -5.12
N GLY A 141 7.68 -28.00 -5.18
CA GLY A 141 9.07 -27.55 -5.05
C GLY A 141 9.64 -27.81 -3.66
N SER A 142 8.89 -27.52 -2.60
CA SER A 142 9.29 -27.79 -1.22
C SER A 142 9.47 -29.30 -0.97
N PHE A 143 8.54 -30.11 -1.45
CA PHE A 143 8.61 -31.56 -1.32
C PHE A 143 9.81 -32.15 -2.09
N ALA A 144 10.00 -31.72 -3.34
CA ALA A 144 11.14 -32.15 -4.15
C ALA A 144 12.47 -31.71 -3.51
N GLY A 145 12.56 -30.45 -3.05
CA GLY A 145 13.74 -29.96 -2.35
C GLY A 145 14.04 -30.72 -1.06
N PHE A 146 13.01 -31.06 -0.29
CA PHE A 146 13.15 -31.87 0.92
C PHE A 146 13.66 -33.27 0.61
N LEU A 147 13.13 -33.96 -0.43
CA LEU A 147 13.62 -35.24 -0.85
C LEU A 147 15.09 -35.20 -1.32
N VAL A 148 15.43 -34.17 -2.12
CA VAL A 148 16.82 -34.00 -2.58
C VAL A 148 17.75 -33.73 -1.40
N ALA A 149 17.35 -32.97 -0.40
CA ALA A 149 18.14 -32.74 0.81
C ALA A 149 18.40 -34.01 1.59
N ILE A 150 17.38 -34.87 1.79
CA ILE A 150 17.56 -36.20 2.44
C ILE A 150 18.51 -37.08 1.65
N LEU A 151 18.38 -37.14 0.31
CA LEU A 151 19.25 -37.93 -0.53
C LEU A 151 20.69 -37.41 -0.50
N ALA A 152 20.90 -36.12 -0.53
CA ALA A 152 22.20 -35.48 -0.43
C ALA A 152 22.87 -35.78 0.93
N ASP A 153 22.11 -35.72 2.03
CA ASP A 153 22.60 -36.08 3.37
C ASP A 153 23.01 -37.58 3.45
N ARG A 154 22.24 -38.45 2.79
CA ARG A 154 22.49 -39.89 2.82
C ARG A 154 23.67 -40.32 1.96
N PHE A 155 23.92 -39.66 0.83
CA PHE A 155 24.92 -40.05 -0.16
C PHE A 155 25.92 -38.92 -0.41
N ARG A 156 27.15 -39.05 0.10
CA ARG A 156 28.26 -38.10 -0.06
C ARG A 156 28.56 -37.71 -1.53
N PHE A 157 28.29 -38.58 -2.47
CA PHE A 157 28.43 -38.29 -3.89
C PHE A 157 27.41 -37.25 -4.34
N LEU A 158 26.15 -37.39 -3.90
CA LEU A 158 25.09 -36.43 -4.21
C LEU A 158 25.32 -35.09 -3.52
N GLU A 159 25.75 -35.11 -2.27
CA GLU A 159 26.11 -33.86 -1.54
C GLU A 159 27.14 -33.04 -2.33
N LYS A 160 28.25 -33.66 -2.72
CA LYS A 160 29.31 -32.97 -3.46
C LYS A 160 28.91 -32.53 -4.87
N GLY A 161 27.99 -33.22 -5.51
CA GLY A 161 27.51 -32.90 -6.86
C GLY A 161 26.36 -31.89 -6.87
N LEU A 162 25.40 -32.04 -5.97
CA LEU A 162 24.19 -31.20 -5.96
C LEU A 162 24.38 -29.83 -5.31
N LEU A 163 25.23 -29.68 -4.29
CA LEU A 163 25.48 -28.42 -3.63
C LEU A 163 25.99 -27.34 -4.57
N PRO A 164 26.99 -27.54 -5.42
CA PRO A 164 27.42 -26.55 -6.40
C PRO A 164 26.30 -26.16 -7.39
N ILE A 165 25.54 -27.15 -7.87
CA ILE A 165 24.41 -26.94 -8.79
C ILE A 165 23.32 -26.12 -8.12
N GLY A 166 22.95 -26.41 -6.87
CA GLY A 166 21.98 -25.67 -6.09
C GLY A 166 22.40 -24.22 -5.90
N ASN A 167 23.67 -23.98 -5.59
CA ASN A 167 24.22 -22.62 -5.47
C ASN A 167 24.19 -21.86 -6.79
N MET A 168 24.47 -22.52 -7.92
CA MET A 168 24.37 -21.89 -9.25
C MET A 168 22.92 -21.54 -9.59
N VAL A 169 21.96 -22.44 -9.33
CA VAL A 169 20.54 -22.20 -9.60
C VAL A 169 19.99 -21.07 -8.71
N SER A 170 20.39 -21.03 -7.44
CA SER A 170 19.95 -19.95 -6.53
C SER A 170 20.51 -18.58 -6.89
N ALA A 171 21.64 -18.51 -7.61
CA ALA A 171 22.23 -17.27 -8.10
C ALA A 171 21.53 -16.75 -9.37
N LEU A 172 20.71 -17.56 -10.05
CA LEU A 172 20.00 -17.12 -11.25
C LEU A 172 18.81 -16.23 -10.89
N PRO A 173 18.71 -15.01 -11.48
CA PRO A 173 17.57 -14.13 -11.23
C PRO A 173 16.30 -14.75 -11.83
N ILE A 174 15.32 -15.07 -10.97
CA ILE A 174 14.04 -15.68 -11.37
C ILE A 174 13.35 -14.85 -12.47
N ILE A 175 13.45 -13.53 -12.40
CA ILE A 175 12.87 -12.62 -13.40
C ILE A 175 13.46 -12.86 -14.80
N GLY A 176 14.76 -13.20 -14.90
CA GLY A 176 15.42 -13.49 -16.18
C GLY A 176 15.05 -14.87 -16.74
N ILE A 177 14.67 -15.83 -15.89
CA ILE A 177 14.32 -17.19 -16.30
C ILE A 177 12.84 -17.29 -16.70
N ALA A 178 11.97 -16.45 -16.15
CA ALA A 178 10.54 -16.53 -16.39
C ALA A 178 10.15 -16.54 -17.89
N PRO A 179 10.70 -15.67 -18.79
CA PRO A 179 10.40 -15.75 -20.22
C PRO A 179 10.81 -17.07 -20.87
N VAL A 180 11.95 -17.63 -20.46
CA VAL A 180 12.45 -18.91 -21.00
C VAL A 180 11.52 -20.05 -20.57
N MET A 181 11.07 -20.05 -19.30
CA MET A 181 10.13 -21.05 -18.80
C MET A 181 8.77 -20.97 -19.52
N VAL A 182 8.28 -19.77 -19.82
CA VAL A 182 7.05 -19.58 -20.60
C VAL A 182 7.21 -20.15 -22.03
N ILE A 183 8.37 -19.99 -22.66
CA ILE A 183 8.62 -20.56 -24.01
C ILE A 183 8.66 -22.10 -23.98
N TRP A 184 9.18 -22.68 -22.91
CA TRP A 184 9.36 -24.14 -22.81
C TRP A 184 8.13 -24.88 -22.30
N PHE A 185 7.37 -24.27 -21.41
CA PHE A 185 6.25 -24.92 -20.72
C PHE A 185 4.88 -24.27 -20.96
N GLY A 186 4.83 -23.15 -21.67
CA GLY A 186 3.68 -22.50 -22.25
C GLY A 186 2.70 -21.83 -21.58
#